data_559502769ea898264ccf137c8b246613
#
_entry.id   559502769ea898264ccf137c8b246613
#
_cell.length_a   1.000
_cell.length_b   1.000
_cell.length_c   1.000
_cell.angle_alpha   90.00
_cell.angle_beta   90.00
_cell.angle_gamma   90.00
#
_symmetry.space_group_name_H-M   'P 1'
#
loop_
_entity.id
_entity.type
_entity.pdbx_description
1 polymer ?
#
loop_
_entity_poly.entity_id
_entity_poly.type
_entity_poly.pdbx_seq_one_letter_code
_entity_poly.pdbx_strand_id
1 'polypeptide(L)'
;YGPKSTTTAAILSAILVPMYNFLAVVALSIFGEKRENDWKKIILDIIKNPLIISSVLGIIFSLLGIRLPTAVDTTVQDLAKLSTPIAFMILGGDLDFSKVKGNLKTAFVVLTIKLVILPLIMIPMVVMMGYRDADLLSGVLAYQTPVAVSSYIMAQQAGADGQLAGQLVVFSSVLS
;
A
#
# COMPACT_ATOMS: atom_id res chain seq x y z
N TYR A 1 -23.39 -9.02 -1.94
CA TYR A 1 -22.63 -8.02 -2.68
C TYR A 1 -22.85 -8.26 -4.18
N GLY A 2 -23.38 -7.28 -4.91
CA GLY A 2 -23.69 -7.41 -6.34
C GLY A 2 -22.46 -7.13 -7.24
N PRO A 3 -22.52 -7.51 -8.53
CA PRO A 3 -21.42 -7.29 -9.48
C PRO A 3 -20.98 -5.81 -9.61
N LYS A 4 -21.88 -4.86 -9.32
CA LYS A 4 -21.57 -3.42 -9.37
C LYS A 4 -20.57 -2.97 -8.31
N SER A 5 -20.66 -3.49 -7.07
CA SER A 5 -19.72 -3.11 -6.00
C SER A 5 -18.29 -3.62 -6.25
N THR A 6 -18.16 -4.82 -6.81
CA THR A 6 -16.85 -5.36 -7.21
C THR A 6 -16.21 -4.56 -8.33
N THR A 7 -17.00 -4.08 -9.29
CA THR A 7 -16.50 -3.26 -10.40
C THR A 7 -16.04 -1.88 -9.90
N THR A 8 -16.83 -1.21 -9.05
CA THR A 8 -16.45 0.08 -8.44
C THR A 8 -15.19 -0.06 -7.59
N ALA A 9 -15.10 -1.10 -6.74
CA ALA A 9 -13.91 -1.36 -5.94
C ALA A 9 -12.67 -1.64 -6.79
N ALA A 10 -12.81 -2.38 -7.90
CA ALA A 10 -11.71 -2.67 -8.81
C ALA A 10 -11.20 -1.40 -9.51
N ILE A 11 -12.09 -0.54 -9.98
CA ILE A 11 -11.72 0.74 -10.62
C ILE A 11 -11.03 1.66 -9.61
N LEU A 12 -11.59 1.80 -8.41
CA LEU A 12 -10.97 2.59 -7.34
C LEU A 12 -9.58 2.06 -7.00
N SER A 13 -9.43 0.76 -6.84
CA SER A 13 -8.13 0.14 -6.53
C SER A 13 -7.11 0.35 -7.64
N ALA A 14 -7.53 0.28 -8.92
CA ALA A 14 -6.64 0.50 -10.05
C ALA A 14 -6.03 1.92 -10.08
N ILE A 15 -6.73 2.91 -9.53
CA ILE A 15 -6.24 4.30 -9.41
C ILE A 15 -5.53 4.52 -8.09
N LEU A 16 -6.12 4.08 -6.98
CA LEU A 16 -5.62 4.37 -5.63
C LEU A 16 -4.28 3.66 -5.34
N VAL A 17 -4.10 2.41 -5.79
CA VAL A 17 -2.88 1.65 -5.49
C VAL A 17 -1.64 2.30 -6.12
N PRO A 18 -1.61 2.65 -7.42
CA PRO A 18 -0.48 3.39 -7.99
C PRO A 18 -0.25 4.75 -7.33
N MET A 19 -1.33 5.47 -7.00
CA MET A 19 -1.24 6.77 -6.34
C MET A 19 -0.62 6.66 -4.93
N TYR A 20 -1.04 5.68 -4.12
CA TYR A 20 -0.45 5.45 -2.80
C TYR A 20 1.00 5.02 -2.88
N ASN A 21 1.36 4.16 -3.84
CA ASN A 21 2.75 3.77 -4.05
C ASN A 21 3.61 4.98 -4.44
N PHE A 22 3.13 5.83 -5.33
CA PHE A 22 3.83 7.06 -5.72
C PHE A 22 4.02 7.99 -4.51
N LEU A 23 2.95 8.28 -3.75
CA LEU A 23 3.02 9.14 -2.56
C LEU A 23 3.93 8.55 -1.49
N ALA A 24 3.92 7.24 -1.29
CA ALA A 24 4.79 6.57 -0.32
C ALA A 24 6.27 6.69 -0.72
N VAL A 25 6.60 6.50 -2.00
CA VAL A 25 7.98 6.69 -2.48
C VAL A 25 8.43 8.13 -2.29
N VAL A 26 7.59 9.11 -2.65
CA VAL A 26 7.88 10.54 -2.44
C VAL A 26 8.10 10.85 -0.96
N ALA A 27 7.19 10.37 -0.09
CA ALA A 27 7.30 10.59 1.35
C ALA A 27 8.58 9.97 1.93
N LEU A 28 8.90 8.72 1.55
CA LEU A 28 10.12 8.04 2.02
C LEU A 28 11.39 8.70 1.48
N SER A 29 11.39 9.24 0.26
CA SER A 29 12.52 9.97 -0.31
C SER A 29 12.77 11.30 0.40
N ILE A 30 11.71 11.97 0.88
CA ILE A 30 11.81 13.26 1.57
C ILE A 30 12.12 13.08 3.06
N PHE A 31 11.48 12.10 3.72
CA PHE A 31 11.50 11.93 5.18
C PHE A 31 12.31 10.71 5.64
N GLY A 32 12.82 9.87 4.72
CA GLY A 32 13.67 8.72 5.05
C GLY A 32 15.03 9.12 5.63
N GLU A 33 15.74 8.16 6.23
CA GLU A 33 17.07 8.41 6.83
C GLU A 33 18.11 8.90 5.81
N LYS A 34 17.99 8.48 4.55
CA LYS A 34 18.80 9.00 3.43
C LYS A 34 18.25 10.32 2.90
N ARG A 35 17.97 11.26 3.80
CA ARG A 35 17.43 12.58 3.45
C ARG A 35 18.26 13.23 2.36
N GLU A 36 17.82 13.09 1.13
CA GLU A 36 18.45 13.71 -0.01
C GLU A 36 17.85 15.12 -0.20
N ASN A 37 18.69 16.14 -0.03
CA ASN A 37 18.28 17.52 -0.28
C ASN A 37 18.30 17.89 -1.78
N ASP A 38 18.64 16.91 -2.64
CA ASP A 38 18.73 17.13 -4.08
C ASP A 38 17.50 16.59 -4.81
N TRP A 39 16.64 17.47 -5.27
CA TRP A 39 15.44 17.14 -6.03
C TRP A 39 15.70 16.25 -7.24
N LYS A 40 16.89 16.35 -7.87
CA LYS A 40 17.27 15.50 -8.99
C LYS A 40 17.42 14.04 -8.58
N LYS A 41 17.98 13.80 -7.39
CA LYS A 41 18.11 12.44 -6.88
C LYS A 41 16.74 11.87 -6.46
N ILE A 42 15.89 12.67 -5.82
CA ILE A 42 14.50 12.26 -5.49
C ILE A 42 13.76 11.83 -6.76
N ILE A 43 13.82 12.63 -7.82
CA ILE A 43 13.19 12.29 -9.10
C ILE A 43 13.79 11.00 -9.69
N LEU A 44 15.10 10.84 -9.60
CA LEU A 44 15.78 9.65 -10.11
C LEU A 44 15.38 8.39 -9.34
N ASP A 45 15.24 8.48 -8.02
CA ASP A 45 14.78 7.38 -7.16
C ASP A 45 13.33 6.99 -7.48
N ILE A 46 12.47 7.98 -7.72
CA ILE A 46 11.09 7.75 -8.16
C ILE A 46 11.08 7.00 -9.50
N ILE A 47 11.81 7.51 -10.50
CA ILE A 47 11.84 6.91 -11.84
C ILE A 47 12.46 5.51 -11.86
N LYS A 48 13.44 5.25 -11.00
CA LYS A 48 14.11 3.95 -10.88
C LYS A 48 13.38 2.97 -9.96
N ASN A 49 12.34 3.41 -9.26
CA ASN A 49 11.62 2.54 -8.35
C ASN A 49 10.86 1.44 -9.12
N PRO A 50 11.12 0.16 -8.84
CA PRO A 50 10.51 -0.95 -9.58
C PRO A 50 8.98 -0.99 -9.44
N LEU A 51 8.43 -0.51 -8.32
CA LEU A 51 6.97 -0.44 -8.10
C LEU A 51 6.33 0.61 -9.00
N ILE A 52 6.99 1.74 -9.20
CA ILE A 52 6.51 2.80 -10.09
C ILE A 52 6.64 2.36 -11.56
N ILE A 53 7.79 1.79 -11.92
CA ILE A 53 8.02 1.27 -13.29
C ILE A 53 6.97 0.23 -13.64
N SER A 54 6.73 -0.75 -12.78
CA SER A 54 5.75 -1.81 -13.03
C SER A 54 4.31 -1.29 -13.11
N SER A 55 3.95 -0.30 -12.25
CA SER A 55 2.64 0.34 -12.30
C SER A 55 2.42 1.11 -13.61
N VAL A 56 3.42 1.87 -14.05
CA VAL A 56 3.36 2.62 -15.31
C VAL A 56 3.27 1.67 -16.51
N LEU A 57 4.08 0.61 -16.53
CA LEU A 57 4.01 -0.42 -17.57
C LEU A 57 2.62 -1.08 -17.60
N GLY A 58 2.07 -1.46 -16.46
CA GLY A 58 0.73 -2.03 -16.36
C GLY A 58 -0.34 -1.11 -16.91
N ILE A 59 -0.28 0.19 -16.61
CA ILE A 59 -1.20 1.19 -17.16
C ILE A 59 -1.05 1.30 -18.68
N ILE A 60 0.19 1.37 -19.19
CA ILE A 60 0.45 1.45 -20.63
C ILE A 60 -0.12 0.22 -21.36
N PHE A 61 0.14 -0.99 -20.85
CA PHE A 61 -0.41 -2.23 -21.44
C PHE A 61 -1.94 -2.21 -21.45
N SER A 62 -2.55 -1.75 -20.36
CA SER A 62 -4.01 -1.62 -20.25
C SER A 62 -4.59 -0.62 -21.25
N LEU A 63 -3.98 0.55 -21.39
CA LEU A 63 -4.44 1.60 -22.32
C LEU A 63 -4.27 1.22 -23.77
N LEU A 64 -3.18 0.53 -24.11
CA LEU A 64 -2.92 0.05 -25.47
C LEU A 64 -3.73 -1.20 -25.84
N GLY A 65 -4.47 -1.78 -24.88
CA GLY A 65 -5.23 -3.01 -25.08
C GLY A 65 -4.36 -4.22 -25.43
N ILE A 66 -3.08 -4.20 -25.05
CA ILE A 66 -2.13 -5.28 -25.34
C ILE A 66 -2.55 -6.51 -24.53
N ARG A 67 -2.89 -7.58 -25.23
CA ARG A 67 -3.17 -8.89 -24.62
C ARG A 67 -1.91 -9.74 -24.69
N LEU A 68 -1.43 -10.16 -23.53
CA LEU A 68 -0.32 -11.10 -23.44
C LEU A 68 -0.77 -12.50 -23.91
N PRO A 69 0.12 -13.31 -24.49
CA PRO A 69 -0.14 -14.71 -24.71
C PRO A 69 -0.54 -15.40 -23.39
N THR A 70 -1.51 -16.29 -23.44
CA THR A 70 -2.11 -16.93 -22.24
C THR A 70 -1.05 -17.52 -21.27
N ALA A 71 -0.01 -18.15 -21.80
CA ALA A 71 1.06 -18.72 -20.98
C ALA A 71 1.82 -17.63 -20.19
N VAL A 72 2.11 -16.46 -20.82
CA VAL A 72 2.80 -15.33 -20.17
C VAL A 72 1.89 -14.70 -19.14
N ASP A 73 0.63 -14.45 -19.49
CA ASP A 73 -0.36 -13.84 -18.62
C ASP A 73 -0.58 -14.70 -17.35
N THR A 74 -0.77 -16.02 -17.51
CA THR A 74 -0.90 -16.95 -16.38
C THR A 74 0.34 -16.94 -15.50
N THR A 75 1.52 -16.99 -16.08
CA THR A 75 2.79 -16.95 -15.32
C THR A 75 2.93 -15.68 -14.50
N VAL A 76 2.64 -14.52 -15.10
CA VAL A 76 2.69 -13.22 -14.41
C VAL A 76 1.67 -13.17 -13.26
N GLN A 77 0.45 -13.65 -13.51
CA GLN A 77 -0.58 -13.72 -12.46
C GLN A 77 -0.19 -14.66 -11.30
N ASP A 78 0.41 -15.81 -11.59
CA ASP A 78 0.84 -16.73 -10.54
C ASP A 78 2.01 -16.20 -9.73
N LEU A 79 2.98 -15.52 -10.36
CA LEU A 79 4.03 -14.80 -9.65
C LEU A 79 3.46 -13.66 -8.79
N ALA A 80 2.47 -12.92 -9.30
CA ALA A 80 1.80 -11.87 -8.54
C ALA A 80 1.08 -12.42 -7.30
N LYS A 81 0.43 -13.59 -7.39
CA LYS A 81 -0.21 -14.26 -6.25
C LYS A 81 0.80 -14.68 -5.17
N LEU A 82 2.02 -15.05 -5.56
CA LEU A 82 3.09 -15.43 -4.63
C LEU A 82 3.70 -14.25 -3.89
N SER A 83 3.61 -13.03 -4.42
CA SER A 83 4.28 -11.86 -3.86
C SER A 83 3.85 -11.55 -2.42
N THR A 84 2.57 -11.63 -2.11
CA THR A 84 2.04 -11.38 -0.75
C THR A 84 2.46 -12.46 0.25
N PRO A 85 2.32 -13.76 0.00
CA PRO A 85 2.82 -14.80 0.90
C PRO A 85 4.32 -14.68 1.17
N ILE A 86 5.12 -14.45 0.13
CA ILE A 86 6.57 -14.28 0.28
C ILE A 86 6.91 -13.05 1.12
N ALA A 87 6.22 -11.94 0.89
CA ALA A 87 6.40 -10.72 1.68
C ALA A 87 6.08 -10.93 3.16
N PHE A 88 5.03 -11.70 3.49
CA PHE A 88 4.73 -12.08 4.87
C PHE A 88 5.77 -13.03 5.48
N MET A 89 6.33 -13.94 4.70
CA MET A 89 7.42 -14.82 5.17
C MET A 89 8.68 -14.00 5.50
N ILE A 90 9.06 -13.05 4.63
CA ILE A 90 10.20 -12.16 4.86
C ILE A 90 9.93 -11.30 6.10
N LEU A 91 8.75 -10.69 6.18
CA LEU A 91 8.35 -9.89 7.32
C LEU A 91 8.42 -10.69 8.63
N GLY A 92 7.91 -11.93 8.63
CA GLY A 92 7.95 -12.80 9.80
C GLY A 92 9.38 -13.19 10.23
N GLY A 93 10.28 -13.38 9.27
CA GLY A 93 11.69 -13.65 9.53
C GLY A 93 12.49 -12.45 10.04
N ASP A 94 12.12 -11.25 9.57
CA ASP A 94 12.83 -10.01 9.93
C ASP A 94 12.29 -9.35 11.21
N LEU A 95 11.13 -9.77 11.72
CA LEU A 95 10.55 -9.23 12.93
C LEU A 95 11.37 -9.58 14.16
N ASP A 96 12.00 -8.57 14.75
CA ASP A 96 12.70 -8.67 16.01
C ASP A 96 11.78 -8.25 17.17
N PHE A 97 11.23 -9.24 17.87
CA PHE A 97 10.33 -9.02 19.01
C PHE A 97 10.99 -8.28 20.18
N SER A 98 12.33 -8.28 20.28
CA SER A 98 13.04 -7.54 21.31
C SER A 98 12.94 -6.03 21.10
N LYS A 99 12.87 -5.58 19.85
CA LYS A 99 12.75 -4.17 19.47
C LYS A 99 11.31 -3.66 19.47
N VAL A 100 10.33 -4.55 19.59
CA VAL A 100 8.90 -4.16 19.62
C VAL A 100 8.63 -3.17 20.75
N LYS A 101 9.20 -3.39 21.93
CA LYS A 101 8.97 -2.52 23.10
C LYS A 101 9.40 -1.07 22.88
N GLY A 102 10.48 -0.84 22.12
CA GLY A 102 10.98 0.51 21.85
C GLY A 102 10.03 1.35 20.96
N ASN A 103 9.30 0.69 20.08
CA ASN A 103 8.45 1.34 19.07
C ASN A 103 6.96 1.32 19.40
N LEU A 104 6.55 0.67 20.51
CA LEU A 104 5.13 0.49 20.85
C LEU A 104 4.33 1.80 20.91
N LYS A 105 4.90 2.86 21.48
CA LYS A 105 4.21 4.15 21.59
C LYS A 105 3.95 4.74 20.20
N THR A 106 4.95 4.74 19.35
CA THR A 106 4.81 5.26 17.97
C THR A 106 3.85 4.40 17.17
N ALA A 107 3.97 3.07 17.26
CA ALA A 107 3.07 2.14 16.59
C ALA A 107 1.62 2.35 17.05
N PHE A 108 1.38 2.49 18.36
CA PHE A 108 0.04 2.73 18.92
C PHE A 108 -0.58 4.03 18.39
N VAL A 109 0.19 5.12 18.37
CA VAL A 109 -0.28 6.42 17.84
C VAL A 109 -0.65 6.29 16.37
N VAL A 110 0.23 5.71 15.53
CA VAL A 110 -0.01 5.55 14.10
C VAL A 110 -1.22 4.66 13.83
N LEU A 111 -1.35 3.54 14.57
CA LEU A 111 -2.50 2.64 14.42
C LEU A 111 -3.80 3.29 14.88
N THR A 112 -3.78 4.07 15.96
CA THR A 112 -4.96 4.82 16.42
C THR A 112 -5.40 5.83 15.36
N ILE A 113 -4.47 6.56 14.77
CA ILE A 113 -4.78 7.49 13.69
C ILE A 113 -5.39 6.74 12.50
N LYS A 114 -4.77 5.64 12.07
CA LYS A 114 -5.20 4.89 10.89
C LYS A 114 -6.50 4.13 11.08
N LEU A 115 -6.66 3.40 12.19
CA LEU A 115 -7.79 2.49 12.40
C LEU A 115 -8.98 3.14 13.08
N VAL A 116 -8.78 4.29 13.75
CA VAL A 116 -9.85 4.99 14.48
C VAL A 116 -10.11 6.37 13.90
N ILE A 117 -9.10 7.25 13.90
CA ILE A 117 -9.30 8.65 13.53
C ILE A 117 -9.65 8.80 12.05
N LEU A 118 -8.90 8.15 11.16
CA LEU A 118 -9.16 8.24 9.71
C LEU A 118 -10.56 7.72 9.34
N PRO A 119 -10.99 6.51 9.75
CA PRO A 119 -12.36 6.06 9.47
C PRO A 119 -13.42 6.97 10.09
N LEU A 120 -13.21 7.48 11.31
CA LEU A 120 -14.16 8.36 11.99
C LEU A 120 -14.40 9.68 11.24
N ILE A 121 -13.39 10.18 10.53
CA ILE A 121 -13.49 11.39 9.71
C ILE A 121 -14.01 11.05 8.31
N MET A 122 -13.46 10.02 7.69
CA MET A 122 -13.69 9.74 6.28
C MET A 122 -15.07 9.12 6.02
N ILE A 123 -15.57 8.25 6.92
CA ILE A 123 -16.89 7.62 6.75
C ILE A 123 -18.01 8.67 6.75
N PRO A 124 -18.11 9.59 7.72
CA PRO A 124 -19.10 10.66 7.66
C PRO A 124 -18.95 11.53 6.39
N MET A 125 -17.75 11.83 5.99
CA MET A 125 -17.48 12.62 4.78
C MET A 125 -18.03 11.93 3.52
N VAL A 126 -17.78 10.63 3.35
CA VAL A 126 -18.30 9.83 2.24
C VAL A 126 -19.82 9.76 2.27
N VAL A 127 -20.42 9.61 3.47
CA VAL A 127 -21.88 9.66 3.66
C VAL A 127 -22.46 11.02 3.29
N MET A 128 -21.80 12.12 3.66
CA MET A 128 -22.22 13.49 3.32
C MET A 128 -22.12 13.78 1.82
N MET A 129 -21.17 13.15 1.11
CA MET A 129 -21.06 13.21 -0.35
C MET A 129 -22.17 12.46 -1.08
N GLY A 130 -23.08 11.80 -0.34
CA GLY A 130 -24.24 11.11 -0.91
C GLY A 130 -23.99 9.65 -1.31
N TYR A 131 -22.80 9.12 -1.06
CA TYR A 131 -22.53 7.69 -1.31
C TYR A 131 -23.34 6.82 -0.34
N ARG A 132 -23.95 5.75 -0.88
CA ARG A 132 -24.79 4.81 -0.15
C ARG A 132 -24.49 3.39 -0.62
N ASP A 133 -24.98 2.42 0.14
CA ASP A 133 -24.95 0.99 -0.21
C ASP A 133 -23.55 0.47 -0.60
N ALA A 134 -23.42 -0.03 -1.81
CA ALA A 134 -22.20 -0.63 -2.33
C ALA A 134 -21.03 0.33 -2.48
N ASP A 135 -21.30 1.58 -2.84
CA ASP A 135 -20.26 2.60 -3.03
C ASP A 135 -19.73 3.08 -1.68
N LEU A 136 -20.62 3.26 -0.68
CA LEU A 136 -20.21 3.55 0.69
C LEU A 136 -19.35 2.42 1.25
N LEU A 137 -19.75 1.16 1.05
CA LEU A 137 -18.99 0.00 1.51
C LEU A 137 -17.59 -0.05 0.88
N SER A 138 -17.48 0.23 -0.42
CA SER A 138 -16.19 0.27 -1.11
C SER A 138 -15.26 1.35 -0.53
N GLY A 139 -15.81 2.51 -0.21
CA GLY A 139 -15.09 3.58 0.48
C GLY A 139 -14.64 3.17 1.89
N VAL A 140 -15.52 2.59 2.68
CA VAL A 140 -15.21 2.11 4.04
C VAL A 140 -14.11 1.06 4.00
N LEU A 141 -14.20 0.07 3.13
CA LEU A 141 -13.19 -0.97 2.99
C LEU A 141 -11.81 -0.40 2.62
N ALA A 142 -11.76 0.62 1.76
CA ALA A 142 -10.49 1.27 1.39
C ALA A 142 -9.76 1.91 2.59
N TYR A 143 -10.49 2.41 3.58
CA TYR A 143 -9.90 3.05 4.77
C TYR A 143 -9.69 2.10 5.95
N GLN A 144 -10.47 1.05 6.06
CA GLN A 144 -10.36 0.07 7.17
C GLN A 144 -9.37 -1.06 6.89
N THR A 145 -8.83 -1.17 5.67
CA THR A 145 -7.80 -2.19 5.38
C THR A 145 -6.57 -2.00 6.26
N PRO A 146 -5.94 -3.09 6.72
CA PRO A 146 -4.68 -3.03 7.46
C PRO A 146 -3.58 -2.35 6.64
N VAL A 147 -2.48 -2.03 7.30
CA VAL A 147 -1.29 -1.47 6.63
C VAL A 147 -0.78 -2.51 5.61
N ALA A 148 -0.57 -2.08 4.38
CA ALA A 148 -0.12 -2.98 3.32
C ALA A 148 1.31 -3.47 3.57
N VAL A 149 1.57 -4.75 3.30
CA VAL A 149 2.93 -5.34 3.44
C VAL A 149 3.94 -4.62 2.52
N SER A 150 3.48 -4.06 1.40
CA SER A 150 4.32 -3.25 0.52
C SER A 150 4.96 -2.05 1.22
N SER A 151 4.31 -1.47 2.24
CA SER A 151 4.87 -0.35 3.02
C SER A 151 6.12 -0.75 3.79
N TYR A 152 6.17 -1.99 4.32
CA TYR A 152 7.36 -2.56 4.95
C TYR A 152 8.51 -2.70 3.96
N ILE A 153 8.25 -3.29 2.78
CA ILE A 153 9.25 -3.48 1.73
C ILE A 153 9.78 -2.12 1.26
N MET A 154 8.89 -1.15 1.05
CA MET A 154 9.28 0.20 0.64
C MET A 154 10.11 0.92 1.69
N ALA A 155 9.77 0.78 2.97
CA ALA A 155 10.54 1.35 4.08
C ALA A 155 11.96 0.75 4.13
N GLN A 156 12.10 -0.57 3.96
CA GLN A 156 13.41 -1.22 3.89
C GLN A 156 14.23 -0.73 2.69
N GLN A 157 13.64 -0.66 1.50
CA GLN A 157 14.32 -0.19 0.29
C GLN A 157 14.78 1.27 0.41
N ALA A 158 13.98 2.11 1.06
CA ALA A 158 14.31 3.51 1.29
C ALA A 158 15.32 3.73 2.45
N GLY A 159 15.73 2.67 3.16
CA GLY A 159 16.60 2.77 4.34
C GLY A 159 15.91 3.44 5.54
N ALA A 160 14.58 3.42 5.58
CA ALA A 160 13.77 3.87 6.72
C ALA A 160 13.62 2.75 7.77
N ASP A 161 12.92 3.03 8.88
CA ASP A 161 12.69 2.05 9.94
C ASP A 161 11.76 0.91 9.48
N GLY A 162 12.37 -0.11 8.87
CA GLY A 162 11.68 -1.33 8.44
C GLY A 162 11.08 -2.12 9.61
N GLN A 163 11.69 -2.05 10.81
CA GLN A 163 11.16 -2.73 12.00
C GLN A 163 9.83 -2.11 12.44
N LEU A 164 9.76 -0.78 12.52
CA LEU A 164 8.51 -0.07 12.83
C LEU A 164 7.45 -0.35 11.75
N ALA A 165 7.83 -0.28 10.46
CA ALA A 165 6.90 -0.56 9.36
C ALA A 165 6.34 -2.00 9.44
N GLY A 166 7.20 -2.99 9.72
CA GLY A 166 6.78 -4.38 9.90
C GLY A 166 5.84 -4.57 11.09
N GLN A 167 6.13 -3.94 12.22
CA GLN A 167 5.25 -3.96 13.40
C GLN A 167 3.87 -3.36 13.09
N LEU A 168 3.83 -2.24 12.35
CA LEU A 168 2.57 -1.62 11.93
C LEU A 168 1.74 -2.55 11.04
N VAL A 169 2.37 -3.29 10.11
CA VAL A 169 1.69 -4.29 9.28
C VAL A 169 1.07 -5.38 10.15
N VAL A 170 1.84 -5.98 11.05
CA VAL A 170 1.37 -7.08 11.91
C VAL A 170 0.26 -6.62 12.84
N PHE A 171 0.48 -5.54 13.60
CA PHE A 171 -0.51 -5.05 14.55
C PHE A 171 -1.79 -4.57 13.86
N SER A 172 -1.68 -3.87 12.73
CA SER A 172 -2.88 -3.47 11.98
C SER A 172 -3.67 -4.66 11.46
N SER A 173 -2.99 -5.74 11.03
CA SER A 173 -3.66 -6.96 10.54
C SER A 173 -4.39 -7.73 11.64
N VAL A 174 -3.91 -7.63 12.89
CA VAL A 174 -4.58 -8.25 14.05
C VAL A 174 -5.74 -7.40 14.57
N LEU A 175 -5.63 -6.07 14.47
CA LEU A 175 -6.59 -5.11 15.04
C LEU A 175 -7.67 -4.66 14.05
N SER A 176 -7.50 -4.86 12.75
CA SER A 176 -8.45 -4.56 11.69
C SER A 176 -9.45 -5.71 11.51
#